data_c77c6de943114e1ffa2135c3dfd38ba6
#
_entry.id   c77c6de943114e1ffa2135c3dfd38ba6
#
_cell.length_a   1.000
_cell.length_b   1.000
_cell.length_c   1.000
_cell.angle_alpha   90.00
_cell.angle_beta   90.00
_cell.angle_gamma   90.00
#
_symmetry.space_group_name_H-M   'P 1'
#
loop_
_entity.id
_entity.type
_entity.pdbx_description
1 polymer ?
#
loop_
_entity_poly.entity_id
_entity_poly.type
_entity_poly.pdbx_seq_one_letter_code
_entity_poly.pdbx_strand_id
1 'polypeptide(L)'
;LAIAARIAAPIAGGNSVIALLPGRCGGLVAEFGEAFATADLPGGVVNLLSGDAAELTPQFASHMEIQGLAFLRDEPQQRTELERAAADNMKRCVASHGPLLALERVLDFVEYKTVWHPIGS
;
A
#
# COMPACT_ATOMS: atom_id res chain seq x y z
N LEU A 1 -3.16 -14.90 -5.80
CA LEU A 1 -1.96 -14.39 -6.45
C LEU A 1 -1.93 -12.86 -6.54
N ALA A 2 -3.04 -12.21 -6.99
CA ALA A 2 -3.09 -10.75 -7.16
C ALA A 2 -2.82 -9.96 -5.86
N ILE A 3 -3.37 -10.37 -4.73
CA ILE A 3 -3.15 -9.73 -3.43
C ILE A 3 -1.68 -9.84 -3.01
N ALA A 4 -1.11 -11.04 -3.10
CA ALA A 4 0.30 -11.26 -2.74
C ALA A 4 1.25 -10.39 -3.57
N ALA A 5 1.05 -10.31 -4.89
CA ALA A 5 1.87 -9.47 -5.76
C ALA A 5 1.78 -7.97 -5.40
N ARG A 6 0.59 -7.49 -5.00
CA ARG A 6 0.37 -6.10 -4.60
C ARG A 6 0.99 -5.76 -3.25
N ILE A 7 1.09 -6.73 -2.35
CA ILE A 7 1.77 -6.59 -1.07
C ILE A 7 3.29 -6.68 -1.27
N ALA A 8 3.76 -7.60 -2.10
CA ALA A 8 5.19 -7.85 -2.31
C ALA A 8 5.92 -6.66 -2.94
N ALA A 9 5.31 -5.96 -3.88
CA ALA A 9 5.95 -4.85 -4.59
C ALA A 9 6.36 -3.69 -3.67
N PRO A 10 5.49 -3.12 -2.81
CA PRO A 10 5.91 -2.11 -1.84
C PRO A 10 6.95 -2.62 -0.84
N ILE A 11 6.85 -3.88 -0.38
CA ILE A 11 7.82 -4.47 0.55
C ILE A 11 9.20 -4.55 -0.09
N ALA A 12 9.29 -4.94 -1.36
CA ALA A 12 10.54 -4.96 -2.10
C ALA A 12 11.18 -3.57 -2.21
N GLY A 13 10.37 -2.50 -2.15
CA GLY A 13 10.82 -1.11 -2.05
C GLY A 13 11.18 -0.64 -0.63
N GLY A 14 11.11 -1.52 0.37
CA GLY A 14 11.45 -1.19 1.77
C GLY A 14 10.29 -0.56 2.57
N ASN A 15 9.05 -0.70 2.11
CA ASN A 15 7.88 -0.14 2.78
C ASN A 15 7.20 -1.17 3.70
N SER A 16 6.53 -0.69 4.74
CA SER A 16 5.49 -1.46 5.42
C SER A 16 4.15 -1.30 4.70
N VAL A 17 3.28 -2.29 4.81
CA VAL A 17 2.01 -2.35 4.08
C VAL A 17 0.85 -2.61 5.03
N ILE A 18 -0.22 -1.83 4.87
CA ILE A 18 -1.53 -2.13 5.42
C ILE A 18 -2.44 -2.53 4.25
N ALA A 19 -2.89 -3.76 4.23
CA ALA A 19 -3.78 -4.25 3.18
C ALA A 19 -5.19 -4.45 3.73
N LEU A 20 -6.14 -3.70 3.15
CA LEU A 20 -7.55 -3.84 3.47
C LEU A 20 -8.20 -4.87 2.55
N LEU A 21 -8.72 -5.93 3.14
CA LEU A 21 -9.48 -6.96 2.46
C LEU A 21 -10.98 -6.77 2.74
N PRO A 22 -11.85 -6.90 1.73
CA PRO A 22 -13.29 -6.88 1.97
C PRO A 22 -13.70 -7.92 3.01
N GLY A 23 -14.68 -7.61 3.86
CA GLY A 23 -15.13 -8.48 4.95
C GLY A 23 -15.44 -9.92 4.52
N ARG A 24 -15.98 -10.11 3.30
CA ARG A 24 -16.21 -11.44 2.70
C ARG A 24 -14.92 -12.26 2.47
N CYS A 25 -13.77 -11.63 2.51
CA CYS A 25 -12.45 -12.26 2.35
C CYS A 25 -11.73 -12.45 3.69
N GLY A 26 -12.44 -12.35 4.82
CA GLY A 26 -11.87 -12.47 6.16
C GLY A 26 -11.09 -13.77 6.40
N GLY A 27 -11.52 -14.89 5.78
CA GLY A 27 -10.79 -16.16 5.85
C GLY A 27 -9.37 -16.07 5.27
N LEU A 28 -9.18 -15.27 4.22
CA LEU A 28 -7.86 -15.06 3.62
C LEU A 28 -6.90 -14.32 4.56
N VAL A 29 -7.41 -13.50 5.48
CA VAL A 29 -6.56 -12.78 6.45
C VAL A 29 -5.82 -13.77 7.35
N ALA A 30 -6.50 -14.83 7.82
CA ALA A 30 -5.89 -15.86 8.64
C ALA A 30 -4.83 -16.66 7.85
N GLU A 31 -5.17 -17.10 6.64
CA GLU A 31 -4.27 -17.87 5.77
C GLU A 31 -3.01 -17.06 5.38
N PHE A 32 -3.18 -15.82 4.98
CA PHE A 32 -2.04 -14.93 4.68
C PHE A 32 -1.25 -14.56 5.93
N GLY A 33 -1.92 -14.35 7.07
CA GLY A 33 -1.27 -14.08 8.34
C GLY A 33 -0.34 -15.21 8.77
N GLU A 34 -0.78 -16.47 8.66
CA GLU A 34 0.02 -17.65 8.93
C GLU A 34 1.20 -17.76 7.93
N ALA A 35 0.94 -17.55 6.64
CA ALA A 35 1.98 -17.59 5.62
C ALA A 35 3.07 -16.54 5.87
N PHE A 36 2.70 -15.31 6.22
CA PHE A 36 3.66 -14.23 6.51
C PHE A 36 4.41 -14.46 7.83
N ALA A 37 3.74 -15.01 8.84
CA ALA A 37 4.38 -15.35 10.12
C ALA A 37 5.46 -16.44 9.96
N THR A 38 5.32 -17.32 8.97
CA THR A 38 6.27 -18.40 8.69
C THR A 38 7.30 -18.06 7.59
N ALA A 39 7.18 -16.91 6.95
CA ALA A 39 8.02 -16.48 5.82
C ALA A 39 9.20 -15.58 6.21
N ASP A 40 9.63 -15.59 7.47
CA ASP A 40 10.71 -14.76 8.03
C ASP A 40 10.53 -13.24 7.81
N LEU A 41 9.28 -12.78 7.57
CA LEU A 41 8.99 -11.36 7.51
C LEU A 41 8.98 -10.77 8.93
N PRO A 42 9.68 -9.63 9.14
CA PRO A 42 9.63 -8.96 10.43
C PRO A 42 8.20 -8.56 10.82
N GLY A 43 7.86 -8.66 12.09
CA GLY A 43 6.56 -8.24 12.60
C GLY A 43 6.25 -6.78 12.25
N GLY A 44 5.02 -6.51 11.83
CA GLY A 44 4.57 -5.16 11.45
C GLY A 44 4.87 -4.72 10.02
N VAL A 45 5.66 -5.46 9.24
CA VAL A 45 5.89 -5.14 7.83
C VAL A 45 4.63 -5.33 7.00
N VAL A 46 3.85 -6.36 7.28
CA VAL A 46 2.54 -6.60 6.65
C VAL A 46 1.44 -6.62 7.70
N ASN A 47 0.48 -5.75 7.54
CA ASN A 47 -0.69 -5.65 8.39
C ASN A 47 -1.95 -5.89 7.56
N LEU A 48 -2.67 -6.95 7.88
CA LEU A 48 -3.89 -7.33 7.17
C LEU A 48 -5.12 -6.91 7.98
N LEU A 49 -5.98 -6.11 7.37
CA LEU A 49 -7.25 -5.71 7.94
C LEU A 49 -8.39 -6.27 7.11
N SER A 50 -9.46 -6.69 7.78
CA SER A 50 -10.69 -7.11 7.13
C SER A 50 -11.85 -6.30 7.68
N GLY A 51 -12.67 -5.76 6.79
CA GLY A 51 -13.81 -4.94 7.20
C GLY A 51 -14.58 -4.35 6.04
N ASP A 52 -15.44 -3.40 6.35
CA ASP A 52 -16.17 -2.63 5.36
C ASP A 52 -15.24 -1.61 4.71
N ALA A 53 -15.04 -1.76 3.40
CA ALA A 53 -14.20 -0.85 2.65
C ALA A 53 -14.77 0.58 2.58
N ALA A 54 -16.09 0.74 2.59
CA ALA A 54 -16.72 2.05 2.56
C ALA A 54 -16.44 2.84 3.85
N GLU A 55 -16.35 2.15 4.99
CA GLU A 55 -16.04 2.74 6.28
C GLU A 55 -14.54 2.99 6.46
N LEU A 56 -13.70 2.01 6.11
CA LEU A 56 -12.28 2.05 6.44
C LEU A 56 -11.42 2.81 5.43
N THR A 57 -11.80 2.84 4.15
CA THR A 57 -10.98 3.49 3.12
C THR A 57 -10.83 5.01 3.32
N PRO A 58 -11.86 5.77 3.73
CA PRO A 58 -11.70 7.18 4.06
C PRO A 58 -10.72 7.42 5.22
N GLN A 59 -10.68 6.52 6.19
CA GLN A 59 -9.73 6.60 7.32
C GLN A 59 -8.29 6.47 6.82
N PHE A 60 -8.01 5.56 5.89
CA PHE A 60 -6.67 5.43 5.29
C PHE A 60 -6.28 6.67 4.50
N ALA A 61 -7.23 7.29 3.80
CA ALA A 61 -6.98 8.50 3.04
C ALA A 61 -6.62 9.70 3.94
N SER A 62 -7.25 9.82 5.10
CA SER A 62 -7.02 10.93 6.04
C SER A 62 -5.92 10.67 7.07
N HIS A 63 -5.50 9.41 7.31
CA HIS A 63 -4.54 9.07 8.36
C HIS A 63 -3.14 9.60 8.07
N MET A 64 -2.58 10.41 8.94
CA MET A 64 -1.31 11.12 8.70
C MET A 64 -0.08 10.22 8.54
N GLU A 65 -0.07 9.05 9.20
CA GLU A 65 1.06 8.11 9.14
C GLU A 65 1.06 7.20 7.91
N ILE A 66 0.04 7.30 7.06
CA ILE A 66 -0.01 6.57 5.78
C ILE A 66 0.50 7.51 4.69
N GLN A 67 1.65 7.20 4.08
CA GLN A 67 2.30 8.03 3.07
C GLN A 67 1.83 7.75 1.64
N GLY A 68 1.29 6.57 1.38
CA GLY A 68 0.84 6.19 0.05
C GLY A 68 -0.40 5.31 0.03
N LEU A 69 -1.22 5.47 -1.00
CA LEU A 69 -2.43 4.70 -1.24
C LEU A 69 -2.35 4.02 -2.60
N ALA A 70 -2.63 2.71 -2.63
CA ALA A 70 -2.83 1.95 -3.86
C ALA A 70 -4.31 1.62 -4.05
N PHE A 71 -4.91 2.12 -5.11
CA PHE A 71 -6.29 1.83 -5.45
C PHE A 71 -6.37 0.56 -6.29
N LEU A 72 -7.12 -0.43 -5.80
CA LEU A 72 -7.27 -1.73 -6.44
C LEU A 72 -8.52 -1.82 -7.31
N ARG A 73 -9.45 -0.90 -7.15
CA ARG A 73 -10.69 -0.79 -7.91
C ARG A 73 -10.72 0.56 -8.60
N ASP A 74 -11.15 0.54 -9.84
CA ASP A 74 -11.35 1.74 -10.62
C ASP A 74 -12.81 2.18 -10.49
N GLU A 75 -13.14 2.78 -9.35
CA GLU A 75 -14.41 3.46 -9.12
C GLU A 75 -14.13 4.97 -9.12
N PRO A 76 -14.34 5.68 -10.23
CA PRO A 76 -13.83 7.04 -10.44
C PRO A 76 -14.30 8.05 -9.38
N GLN A 77 -15.54 7.93 -8.91
CA GLN A 77 -16.09 8.84 -7.91
C GLN A 77 -15.40 8.64 -6.54
N GLN A 78 -15.36 7.41 -6.07
CA GLN A 78 -14.70 7.06 -4.81
C GLN A 78 -13.21 7.42 -4.85
N ARG A 79 -12.56 7.16 -5.97
CA ARG A 79 -11.16 7.53 -6.18
C ARG A 79 -10.94 9.03 -6.03
N THR A 80 -11.77 9.86 -6.66
CA THR A 80 -11.66 11.33 -6.56
C THR A 80 -11.83 11.82 -5.12
N GLU A 81 -12.74 11.24 -4.35
CA GLU A 81 -12.94 11.58 -2.94
C GLU A 81 -11.72 11.21 -2.09
N LEU A 82 -11.16 10.03 -2.32
CA LEU A 82 -9.97 9.56 -1.59
C LEU A 82 -8.71 10.36 -1.96
N GLU A 83 -8.52 10.69 -3.23
CA GLU A 83 -7.41 11.55 -3.68
C GLU A 83 -7.52 12.95 -3.08
N ARG A 84 -8.73 13.49 -2.95
CA ARG A 84 -8.97 14.78 -2.29
C ARG A 84 -8.62 14.73 -0.81
N ALA A 85 -9.07 13.69 -0.08
CA ALA A 85 -8.71 13.51 1.32
C ALA A 85 -7.21 13.24 1.52
N ALA A 86 -6.57 12.54 0.59
CA ALA A 86 -5.14 12.27 0.60
C ALA A 86 -4.28 13.52 0.33
N ALA A 87 -4.82 14.50 -0.40
CA ALA A 87 -4.12 15.74 -0.73
C ALA A 87 -3.80 16.58 0.52
N ASP A 88 -4.63 16.55 1.55
CA ASP A 88 -4.40 17.27 2.81
C ASP A 88 -3.09 16.84 3.50
N ASN A 89 -2.65 15.61 3.25
CA ASN A 89 -1.43 15.01 3.80
C ASN A 89 -0.36 14.76 2.74
N MET A 90 -0.54 15.26 1.52
CA MET A 90 0.36 15.08 0.38
C MET A 90 0.72 13.60 0.10
N LYS A 91 -0.24 12.70 0.28
CA LYS A 91 -0.03 11.26 0.05
C LYS A 91 0.16 10.96 -1.44
N ARG A 92 1.01 10.00 -1.71
CA ARG A 92 1.12 9.41 -3.04
C ARG A 92 -0.09 8.51 -3.31
N CYS A 93 -0.83 8.80 -4.38
CA CYS A 93 -1.95 8.00 -4.84
C CYS A 93 -1.58 7.27 -6.12
N VAL A 94 -1.62 5.95 -6.09
CA VAL A 94 -1.26 5.09 -7.21
C VAL A 94 -2.48 4.32 -7.70
N ALA A 95 -2.87 4.58 -8.94
CA ALA A 95 -3.83 3.74 -9.65
C ALA A 95 -3.09 2.57 -10.29
N SER A 96 -3.43 1.36 -9.88
CA SER A 96 -2.74 0.17 -10.36
C SER A 96 -3.18 -0.22 -11.76
N HIS A 97 -2.47 0.26 -12.78
CA HIS A 97 -2.62 -0.14 -14.17
C HIS A 97 -1.42 -1.01 -14.61
N GLY A 98 -1.67 -1.96 -15.50
CA GLY A 98 -0.64 -2.82 -16.08
C GLY A 98 -0.29 -4.08 -15.29
N PRO A 99 0.79 -4.79 -15.68
CA PRO A 99 1.16 -6.07 -15.09
C PRO A 99 1.48 -5.97 -13.60
N LEU A 100 1.00 -6.94 -12.82
CA LEU A 100 1.17 -6.95 -11.35
C LEU A 100 2.62 -7.17 -10.91
N LEU A 101 3.43 -7.82 -11.71
CA LEU A 101 4.82 -8.16 -11.41
C LEU A 101 5.82 -7.26 -12.15
N ALA A 102 5.37 -6.12 -12.66
CA ALA A 102 6.26 -5.16 -13.31
C ALA A 102 7.11 -4.40 -12.29
N LEU A 103 8.34 -4.05 -12.67
CA LEU A 103 9.27 -3.27 -11.83
C LEU A 103 8.67 -1.91 -11.41
N GLU A 104 7.85 -1.32 -12.26
CA GLU A 104 7.14 -0.07 -11.99
C GLU A 104 6.30 -0.16 -10.71
N ARG A 105 5.79 -1.36 -10.38
CA ARG A 105 5.02 -1.57 -9.13
C ARG A 105 5.86 -1.38 -7.88
N VAL A 106 7.14 -1.71 -7.95
CA VAL A 106 8.10 -1.44 -6.86
C VAL A 106 8.40 0.06 -6.80
N LEU A 107 8.63 0.69 -7.95
CA LEU A 107 8.97 2.11 -8.06
C LEU A 107 7.82 3.04 -7.66
N ASP A 108 6.58 2.58 -7.73
CA ASP A 108 5.40 3.36 -7.32
C ASP A 108 5.49 3.89 -5.88
N PHE A 109 6.23 3.19 -5.00
CA PHE A 109 6.36 3.51 -3.57
C PHE A 109 7.81 3.78 -3.13
N VAL A 110 8.69 4.11 -4.07
CA VAL A 110 10.08 4.49 -3.81
C VAL A 110 10.26 5.99 -4.06
N GLU A 111 11.05 6.64 -3.23
CA GLU A 111 11.43 8.04 -3.40
C GLU A 111 12.91 8.16 -3.76
N TYR A 112 13.20 8.98 -4.76
CA TYR A 112 14.56 9.37 -5.08
C TYR A 112 14.97 10.57 -4.22
N LYS A 113 16.03 10.41 -3.42
CA LYS A 113 16.61 11.48 -2.61
C LYS A 113 17.97 11.87 -3.18
N THR A 114 18.14 13.14 -3.49
CA THR A 114 19.43 13.69 -3.88
C THR A 114 20.16 14.22 -2.67
N VAL A 115 21.39 13.74 -2.44
CA VAL A 115 22.24 14.19 -1.35
C VAL A 115 23.45 14.89 -1.96
N TRP A 116 23.67 16.12 -1.56
CA TRP A 116 24.85 16.89 -1.92
C TRP A 116 25.89 16.77 -0.81
N HIS A 117 27.01 16.12 -1.11
CA HIS A 117 28.16 16.10 -0.21
C HIS A 117 29.19 17.10 -0.74
N PRO A 118 29.56 18.16 0.02
CA PRO A 118 30.70 18.97 -0.32
C PRO A 118 31.94 18.07 -0.24
N ILE A 119 32.61 17.87 -1.37
CA ILE A 119 33.94 17.25 -1.40
C ILE A 119 34.89 18.33 -0.92
N GLY A 120 35.25 18.31 0.36
CA GLY A 120 36.21 19.23 0.92
C GLY A 120 37.56 19.10 0.20
N SER A 121 38.13 20.22 -0.15
CA SER A 121 39.50 20.33 -0.62
C SER A 121 40.48 20.03 0.52
#